data_922c033ce3901e96944b2fd15741b0cb
#
_entry.id   922c033ce3901e96944b2fd15741b0cb
#
_cell.length_a   1.000
_cell.length_b   1.000
_cell.length_c   1.000
_cell.angle_alpha   90.00
_cell.angle_beta   90.00
_cell.angle_gamma   90.00
#
_symmetry.space_group_name_H-M   'P 1'
#
loop_
_entity.id
_entity.type
_entity.pdbx_description
1 polymer ?
#
loop_
_entity_poly.entity_id
_entity_poly.type
_entity_poly.pdbx_seq_one_letter_code
_entity_poly.pdbx_strand_id
1 'polypeptide(L)'
;AGFTGAELENILNEAAIIATINKEKAITNKDIDDALKKVTVGVEKHSRIMSDKDKRLTAYHEAGHAIVSRFLETQKDIKEVSIIPRGVAGGYTMYKTNEDKYYVSKTEMLEKLIALLGGRASEKLILNDVSTGASNDFEVATDIAKKMVTIYGMSDKIGPLSINLEKDPYQMQIFGESIENEIGKEVKRLIDEAYAKAQAILIEHIDKLHELAAVLIEKEVISEEEFEEIFKEC
;
A
#
# COMPACT_ATOMS: atom_id res chain seq x y z
N ALA A 1 -16.75 -0.28 -4.64
CA ALA A 1 -16.25 0.09 -5.96
C ALA A 1 -15.05 -0.79 -6.34
N GLY A 2 -14.83 -1.05 -7.65
CA GLY A 2 -13.69 -1.82 -8.16
C GLY A 2 -13.80 -3.34 -8.09
N PHE A 3 -14.87 -3.92 -7.55
CA PHE A 3 -15.07 -5.36 -7.49
C PHE A 3 -15.88 -5.88 -8.68
N THR A 4 -15.46 -7.02 -9.24
CA THR A 4 -16.25 -7.77 -10.22
C THR A 4 -17.42 -8.48 -9.55
N GLY A 5 -18.44 -8.90 -10.34
CA GLY A 5 -19.55 -9.67 -9.83
C GLY A 5 -19.13 -10.98 -9.13
N ALA A 6 -18.08 -11.65 -9.65
CA ALA A 6 -17.55 -12.86 -9.05
C ALA A 6 -16.86 -12.61 -7.69
N GLU A 7 -16.15 -11.49 -7.55
CA GLU A 7 -15.55 -11.10 -6.27
C GLU A 7 -16.60 -10.72 -5.23
N LEU A 8 -17.66 -10.03 -5.65
CA LEU A 8 -18.81 -9.74 -4.77
C LEU A 8 -19.53 -11.01 -4.30
N GLU A 9 -19.73 -11.97 -5.19
CA GLU A 9 -20.28 -13.29 -4.84
C GLU A 9 -19.39 -13.99 -3.81
N ASN A 10 -18.07 -14.00 -4.02
CA ASN A 10 -17.12 -14.58 -3.08
C ASN A 10 -17.16 -13.90 -1.71
N ILE A 11 -17.21 -12.56 -1.66
CA ILE A 11 -17.33 -11.80 -0.40
C ILE A 11 -18.62 -12.17 0.33
N LEU A 12 -19.76 -12.24 -0.36
CA LEU A 12 -21.05 -12.60 0.25
C LEU A 12 -21.07 -14.04 0.76
N ASN A 13 -20.47 -14.98 0.03
CA ASN A 13 -20.32 -16.37 0.47
C ASN A 13 -19.46 -16.46 1.74
N GLU A 14 -18.33 -15.75 1.79
CA GLU A 14 -17.48 -15.68 2.99
C GLU A 14 -18.20 -15.03 4.17
N ALA A 15 -18.98 -13.96 3.93
CA ALA A 15 -19.78 -13.32 4.97
C ALA A 15 -20.85 -14.28 5.54
N ALA A 16 -21.50 -15.09 4.68
CA ALA A 16 -22.43 -16.11 5.14
C ALA A 16 -21.77 -17.21 5.99
N ILE A 17 -20.55 -17.60 5.65
CA ILE A 17 -19.76 -18.55 6.43
C ILE A 17 -19.42 -17.95 7.80
N ILE A 18 -18.96 -16.68 7.86
CA ILE A 18 -18.64 -15.97 9.10
C ILE A 18 -19.88 -15.87 10.00
N ALA A 19 -21.02 -15.39 9.47
CA ALA A 19 -22.28 -15.30 10.20
C ALA A 19 -22.72 -16.67 10.77
N THR A 20 -22.52 -17.75 10.00
CA THR A 20 -22.85 -19.12 10.43
C THR A 20 -21.94 -19.56 11.59
N ILE A 21 -20.63 -19.30 11.52
CA ILE A 21 -19.67 -19.61 12.58
C ILE A 21 -20.02 -18.84 13.87
N ASN A 22 -20.43 -17.57 13.74
CA ASN A 22 -20.84 -16.70 14.83
C ASN A 22 -22.25 -17.02 15.35
N LYS A 23 -22.97 -18.00 14.73
CA LYS A 23 -24.36 -18.39 15.05
C LYS A 23 -25.36 -17.24 14.92
N GLU A 24 -25.09 -16.33 13.99
CA GLU A 24 -25.99 -15.23 13.65
C GLU A 24 -27.15 -15.71 12.76
N LYS A 25 -28.30 -15.05 12.84
CA LYS A 25 -29.50 -15.42 12.04
C LYS A 25 -29.52 -14.79 10.65
N ALA A 26 -28.70 -13.76 10.44
CA ALA A 26 -28.58 -13.05 9.17
C ALA A 26 -27.17 -12.48 9.06
N ILE A 27 -26.72 -12.24 7.82
CA ILE A 27 -25.45 -11.56 7.54
C ILE A 27 -25.57 -10.11 7.99
N THR A 28 -24.60 -9.66 8.77
CA THR A 28 -24.48 -8.26 9.24
C THR A 28 -23.46 -7.49 8.40
N ASN A 29 -23.44 -6.17 8.51
CA ASN A 29 -22.39 -5.34 7.88
C ASN A 29 -20.99 -5.70 8.39
N LYS A 30 -20.89 -6.11 9.65
CA LYS A 30 -19.64 -6.56 10.24
C LYS A 30 -19.12 -7.83 9.57
N ASP A 31 -20.00 -8.80 9.29
CA ASP A 31 -19.62 -10.04 8.59
C ASP A 31 -19.15 -9.75 7.17
N ILE A 32 -19.75 -8.75 6.50
CA ILE A 32 -19.33 -8.31 5.16
C ILE A 32 -17.95 -7.64 5.24
N ASP A 33 -17.70 -6.78 6.24
CA ASP A 33 -16.40 -6.13 6.42
C ASP A 33 -15.29 -7.15 6.76
N ASP A 34 -15.59 -8.13 7.60
CA ASP A 34 -14.64 -9.21 7.94
C ASP A 34 -14.38 -10.13 6.74
N ALA A 35 -15.41 -10.42 5.94
CA ALA A 35 -15.28 -11.16 4.69
C ALA A 35 -14.45 -10.40 3.66
N LEU A 36 -14.68 -9.08 3.53
CA LEU A 36 -13.89 -8.20 2.66
C LEU A 36 -12.40 -8.24 3.04
N LYS A 37 -12.08 -8.09 4.32
CA LYS A 37 -10.70 -8.21 4.82
C LYS A 37 -10.10 -9.57 4.52
N LYS A 38 -10.86 -10.65 4.72
CA LYS A 38 -10.41 -12.02 4.44
C LYS A 38 -10.11 -12.24 2.96
N VAL A 39 -10.93 -11.71 2.06
CA VAL A 39 -10.76 -11.87 0.60
C VAL A 39 -9.62 -10.99 0.08
N THR A 40 -9.49 -9.75 0.58
CA THR A 40 -8.49 -8.78 0.07
C THR A 40 -7.11 -8.94 0.67
N VAL A 41 -7.02 -9.14 1.99
CA VAL A 41 -5.75 -9.19 2.74
C VAL A 41 -5.36 -10.61 3.14
N GLY A 42 -6.33 -11.52 3.22
CA GLY A 42 -6.14 -12.91 3.61
C GLY A 42 -6.65 -13.25 5.00
N VAL A 43 -6.53 -14.54 5.34
CA VAL A 43 -6.99 -15.07 6.64
C VAL A 43 -6.08 -14.59 7.76
N GLU A 44 -6.67 -14.18 8.87
CA GLU A 44 -5.96 -13.79 10.08
C GLU A 44 -5.22 -15.00 10.71
N LYS A 45 -3.97 -14.78 11.11
CA LYS A 45 -3.11 -15.84 11.67
C LYS A 45 -3.01 -15.72 13.18
N HIS A 46 -3.98 -16.23 13.91
CA HIS A 46 -3.98 -16.25 15.39
C HIS A 46 -2.86 -17.12 16.02
N SER A 47 -2.29 -18.05 15.27
CA SER A 47 -1.26 -18.95 15.79
C SER A 47 0.17 -18.38 15.74
N ARG A 48 0.38 -17.23 15.11
CA ARG A 48 1.70 -16.62 14.99
C ARG A 48 1.90 -15.58 16.11
N ILE A 49 2.70 -15.94 17.09
CA ILE A 49 3.14 -15.01 18.14
C ILE A 49 4.27 -14.17 17.54
N MET A 50 4.01 -12.87 17.36
CA MET A 50 5.04 -11.91 16.97
C MET A 50 5.97 -11.64 18.16
N SER A 51 7.29 -11.55 17.92
CA SER A 51 8.21 -11.01 18.91
C SER A 51 7.97 -9.50 19.09
N ASP A 52 8.32 -8.94 20.27
CA ASP A 52 8.21 -7.50 20.51
C ASP A 52 9.01 -6.68 19.48
N LYS A 53 10.14 -7.22 19.01
CA LYS A 53 10.95 -6.62 17.96
C LYS A 53 10.20 -6.58 16.64
N ASP A 54 9.58 -7.69 16.24
CA ASP A 54 8.82 -7.76 14.98
C ASP A 54 7.56 -6.90 15.08
N LYS A 55 6.87 -6.91 16.24
CA LYS A 55 5.70 -6.08 16.49
C LYS A 55 6.03 -4.58 16.34
N ARG A 56 7.14 -4.15 16.92
CA ARG A 56 7.63 -2.78 16.78
C ARG A 56 7.99 -2.45 15.33
N LEU A 57 8.71 -3.34 14.65
CA LEU A 57 9.09 -3.16 13.25
C LEU A 57 7.86 -3.00 12.36
N THR A 58 6.88 -3.91 12.48
CA THR A 58 5.63 -3.85 11.70
C THR A 58 4.84 -2.58 12.03
N ALA A 59 4.76 -2.19 13.30
CA ALA A 59 4.05 -0.97 13.69
C ALA A 59 4.63 0.29 13.04
N TYR A 60 5.95 0.44 13.01
CA TYR A 60 6.59 1.56 12.33
C TYR A 60 6.48 1.47 10.81
N HIS A 61 6.50 0.27 10.25
CA HIS A 61 6.30 0.04 8.83
C HIS A 61 4.90 0.50 8.39
N GLU A 62 3.85 -0.01 9.03
CA GLU A 62 2.46 0.36 8.71
C GLU A 62 2.16 1.83 9.04
N ALA A 63 2.66 2.32 10.18
CA ALA A 63 2.56 3.74 10.51
C ALA A 63 3.25 4.62 9.44
N GLY A 64 4.37 4.16 8.88
CA GLY A 64 5.05 4.83 7.78
C GLY A 64 4.18 4.98 6.54
N HIS A 65 3.52 3.92 6.11
CA HIS A 65 2.56 3.97 5.01
C HIS A 65 1.40 4.92 5.30
N ALA A 66 0.82 4.82 6.49
CA ALA A 66 -0.32 5.62 6.88
C ALA A 66 0.01 7.12 7.01
N ILE A 67 1.12 7.48 7.65
CA ILE A 67 1.55 8.89 7.77
C ILE A 67 1.85 9.48 6.40
N VAL A 68 2.64 8.79 5.57
CA VAL A 68 2.94 9.29 4.22
C VAL A 68 1.67 9.48 3.42
N SER A 69 0.76 8.52 3.42
CA SER A 69 -0.50 8.59 2.68
C SER A 69 -1.39 9.74 3.15
N ARG A 70 -1.46 10.01 4.45
CA ARG A 70 -2.28 11.09 5.03
C ARG A 70 -1.94 12.47 4.49
N PHE A 71 -0.67 12.71 4.17
CA PHE A 71 -0.18 13.99 3.64
C PHE A 71 -0.06 14.03 2.11
N LEU A 72 -0.62 13.04 1.42
CA LEU A 72 -0.75 13.00 -0.04
C LEU A 72 -2.21 13.27 -0.43
N GLU A 73 -2.43 14.03 -1.49
CA GLU A 73 -3.77 14.46 -1.87
C GLU A 73 -4.68 13.30 -2.29
N THR A 74 -4.14 12.36 -3.06
CA THR A 74 -4.90 11.25 -3.68
C THR A 74 -4.85 9.95 -2.89
N GLN A 75 -4.05 9.86 -1.81
CA GLN A 75 -3.83 8.63 -1.03
C GLN A 75 -4.33 8.72 0.42
N LYS A 76 -4.92 9.83 0.83
CA LYS A 76 -5.24 10.16 2.23
C LYS A 76 -6.38 9.37 2.86
N ASP A 77 -7.22 8.73 2.07
CA ASP A 77 -8.44 8.06 2.55
C ASP A 77 -8.12 6.68 3.13
N ILE A 78 -7.61 6.67 4.36
CA ILE A 78 -7.26 5.43 5.08
C ILE A 78 -8.51 4.91 5.78
N LYS A 79 -8.80 3.61 5.59
CA LYS A 79 -9.91 2.91 6.24
C LYS A 79 -9.49 2.24 7.54
N GLU A 80 -8.30 1.61 7.54
CA GLU A 80 -7.81 0.83 8.69
C GLU A 80 -6.31 0.63 8.58
N VAL A 81 -5.62 0.64 9.71
CA VAL A 81 -4.20 0.24 9.83
C VAL A 81 -4.10 -0.89 10.84
N SER A 82 -3.42 -1.98 10.48
CA SER A 82 -3.32 -3.16 11.33
C SER A 82 -1.94 -3.80 11.30
N ILE A 83 -1.48 -4.26 12.44
CA ILE A 83 -0.27 -5.09 12.58
C ILE A 83 -0.58 -6.55 12.87
N ILE A 84 -1.85 -6.96 12.75
CA ILE A 84 -2.25 -8.36 12.85
C ILE A 84 -1.87 -9.08 11.54
N PRO A 85 -1.07 -10.15 11.61
CA PRO A 85 -0.64 -10.87 10.42
C PRO A 85 -1.83 -11.51 9.67
N ARG A 86 -1.91 -11.24 8.36
CA ARG A 86 -2.89 -11.87 7.46
C ARG A 86 -2.22 -12.42 6.21
N GLY A 87 -2.62 -13.59 5.76
CA GLY A 87 -2.04 -14.22 4.58
C GLY A 87 -0.52 -14.29 4.65
N VAL A 88 0.20 -13.60 3.78
CA VAL A 88 1.68 -13.50 3.76
C VAL A 88 2.16 -12.19 4.41
N ALA A 89 1.28 -11.23 4.66
CA ALA A 89 1.59 -9.92 5.22
C ALA A 89 1.75 -9.97 6.74
N GLY A 90 2.69 -9.19 7.28
CA GLY A 90 2.89 -8.99 8.71
C GLY A 90 1.92 -7.96 9.31
N GLY A 91 1.46 -7.01 8.49
CA GLY A 91 0.46 -5.98 8.76
C GLY A 91 -0.14 -5.49 7.44
N TYR A 92 -0.99 -4.49 7.49
CA TYR A 92 -1.55 -3.85 6.31
C TYR A 92 -2.11 -2.46 6.61
N THR A 93 -2.05 -1.60 5.61
CA THR A 93 -2.77 -0.33 5.57
C THR A 93 -3.84 -0.40 4.49
N MET A 94 -5.12 -0.33 4.88
CA MET A 94 -6.26 -0.41 3.96
C MET A 94 -6.74 0.99 3.61
N TYR A 95 -7.01 1.21 2.32
CA TYR A 95 -7.52 2.47 1.78
C TYR A 95 -9.00 2.34 1.39
N LYS A 96 -9.72 3.45 1.46
CA LYS A 96 -11.08 3.51 0.92
C LYS A 96 -11.05 3.60 -0.59
N THR A 97 -11.96 2.89 -1.22
CA THR A 97 -12.26 3.05 -2.64
C THR A 97 -13.61 3.73 -2.74
N ASN A 98 -13.61 5.06 -2.89
CA ASN A 98 -14.83 5.85 -2.88
C ASN A 98 -15.53 5.91 -4.24
N GLU A 99 -14.79 5.71 -5.34
CA GLU A 99 -15.28 5.87 -6.70
C GLU A 99 -14.70 4.82 -7.66
N ASP A 100 -15.46 4.43 -8.67
CA ASP A 100 -14.95 3.66 -9.79
C ASP A 100 -14.22 4.62 -10.75
N LYS A 101 -12.90 4.57 -10.74
CA LYS A 101 -12.07 5.39 -11.62
C LYS A 101 -11.75 4.68 -12.91
N TYR A 102 -12.07 5.30 -14.05
CA TYR A 102 -11.68 4.82 -15.38
C TYR A 102 -10.26 5.21 -15.76
N TYR A 103 -9.74 6.30 -15.20
CA TYR A 103 -8.41 6.83 -15.50
C TYR A 103 -7.66 7.16 -14.22
N VAL A 104 -6.35 6.91 -14.24
CA VAL A 104 -5.43 7.26 -13.15
C VAL A 104 -4.44 8.28 -13.70
N SER A 105 -4.28 9.40 -13.03
CA SER A 105 -3.37 10.47 -13.44
C SER A 105 -1.91 10.16 -13.11
N LYS A 106 -0.97 10.87 -13.76
CA LYS A 106 0.47 10.81 -13.44
C LYS A 106 0.71 11.16 -11.96
N THR A 107 0.02 12.15 -11.43
CA THR A 107 0.11 12.58 -10.03
C THR A 107 -0.32 11.45 -9.09
N GLU A 108 -1.47 10.82 -9.35
CA GLU A 108 -1.94 9.69 -8.52
C GLU A 108 -0.95 8.52 -8.52
N MET A 109 -0.36 8.20 -9.67
CA MET A 109 0.64 7.14 -9.76
C MET A 109 1.92 7.50 -8.99
N LEU A 110 2.39 8.76 -9.09
CA LEU A 110 3.54 9.24 -8.32
C LEU A 110 3.26 9.21 -6.81
N GLU A 111 2.10 9.66 -6.37
CA GLU A 111 1.71 9.61 -4.96
C GLU A 111 1.57 8.17 -4.46
N LYS A 112 1.09 7.25 -5.31
CA LYS A 112 1.07 5.82 -4.98
C LYS A 112 2.48 5.26 -4.76
N LEU A 113 3.48 5.67 -5.56
CA LEU A 113 4.88 5.30 -5.34
C LEU A 113 5.38 5.81 -3.99
N ILE A 114 5.07 7.08 -3.64
CA ILE A 114 5.50 7.69 -2.38
C ILE A 114 4.88 6.93 -1.21
N ALA A 115 3.58 6.61 -1.26
CA ALA A 115 2.88 5.86 -0.23
C ALA A 115 3.46 4.45 -0.04
N LEU A 116 3.72 3.71 -1.13
CA LEU A 116 4.32 2.37 -1.09
C LEU A 116 5.72 2.36 -0.44
N LEU A 117 6.48 3.42 -0.59
CA LEU A 117 7.83 3.52 -0.03
C LEU A 117 7.86 4.02 1.42
N GLY A 118 6.69 4.42 1.97
CA GLY A 118 6.53 4.95 3.33
C GLY A 118 6.99 3.99 4.41
N GLY A 119 6.59 2.71 4.33
CA GLY A 119 6.99 1.69 5.31
C GLY A 119 8.49 1.53 5.40
N ARG A 120 9.16 1.36 4.26
CA ARG A 120 10.63 1.26 4.18
C ARG A 120 11.34 2.53 4.68
N ALA A 121 10.81 3.70 4.34
CA ALA A 121 11.37 4.97 4.77
C ALA A 121 11.29 5.12 6.29
N SER A 122 10.19 4.71 6.90
CA SER A 122 9.98 4.68 8.35
C SER A 122 10.94 3.72 9.06
N GLU A 123 11.09 2.48 8.57
CA GLU A 123 12.07 1.52 9.12
C GLU A 123 13.47 2.15 9.16
N LYS A 124 13.92 2.71 8.03
CA LYS A 124 15.25 3.32 7.94
C LYS A 124 15.43 4.51 8.87
N LEU A 125 14.40 5.36 8.98
CA LEU A 125 14.45 6.58 9.77
C LEU A 125 14.49 6.27 11.28
N ILE A 126 13.67 5.34 11.76
CA ILE A 126 13.46 5.10 13.20
C ILE A 126 14.33 3.97 13.74
N LEU A 127 14.46 2.89 12.98
CA LEU A 127 15.20 1.70 13.43
C LEU A 127 16.65 1.70 12.97
N ASN A 128 17.03 2.64 12.10
CA ASN A 128 18.32 2.69 11.42
C ASN A 128 18.71 1.37 10.75
N ASP A 129 17.72 0.54 10.46
CA ASP A 129 17.83 -0.77 9.85
C ASP A 129 16.74 -0.93 8.80
N VAL A 130 16.73 -2.05 8.11
CA VAL A 130 15.80 -2.33 7.04
C VAL A 130 15.47 -3.81 7.03
N SER A 131 14.22 -4.14 6.76
CA SER A 131 13.75 -5.52 6.76
C SER A 131 13.38 -6.03 5.37
N THR A 132 13.10 -7.32 5.28
CA THR A 132 12.51 -7.95 4.09
C THR A 132 11.01 -7.68 3.97
N GLY A 133 10.38 -7.05 4.97
CA GLY A 133 8.94 -6.79 5.00
C GLY A 133 8.47 -5.93 3.82
N ALA A 134 9.29 -4.97 3.39
CA ALA A 134 9.00 -4.09 2.27
C ALA A 134 9.18 -4.71 0.86
N SER A 135 9.42 -6.03 0.74
CA SER A 135 9.71 -6.66 -0.56
C SER A 135 8.56 -6.51 -1.56
N ASN A 136 7.33 -6.70 -1.12
CA ASN A 136 6.14 -6.54 -1.95
C ASN A 136 5.93 -5.08 -2.37
N ASP A 137 6.19 -4.13 -1.47
CA ASP A 137 6.06 -2.70 -1.77
C ASP A 137 7.04 -2.27 -2.87
N PHE A 138 8.27 -2.78 -2.82
CA PHE A 138 9.26 -2.55 -3.86
C PHE A 138 8.87 -3.18 -5.20
N GLU A 139 8.33 -4.39 -5.19
CA GLU A 139 7.86 -5.05 -6.40
C GLU A 139 6.75 -4.24 -7.05
N VAL A 140 5.72 -3.87 -6.30
CA VAL A 140 4.59 -3.07 -6.78
C VAL A 140 5.04 -1.67 -7.22
N ALA A 141 5.88 -0.99 -6.44
CA ALA A 141 6.40 0.33 -6.79
C ALA A 141 7.23 0.29 -8.08
N THR A 142 8.09 -0.73 -8.25
CA THR A 142 8.89 -0.90 -9.45
C THR A 142 8.03 -1.17 -10.67
N ASP A 143 6.99 -2.00 -10.54
CA ASP A 143 6.04 -2.28 -11.62
C ASP A 143 5.28 -1.03 -12.05
N ILE A 144 4.78 -0.24 -11.10
CA ILE A 144 4.12 1.04 -11.37
C ILE A 144 5.07 1.99 -12.11
N ALA A 145 6.27 2.22 -11.58
CA ALA A 145 7.26 3.12 -12.19
C ALA A 145 7.63 2.65 -13.62
N LYS A 146 7.82 1.34 -13.81
CA LYS A 146 8.06 0.75 -15.12
C LYS A 146 6.90 1.02 -16.08
N LYS A 147 5.65 0.77 -15.66
CA LYS A 147 4.45 1.03 -16.49
C LYS A 147 4.29 2.51 -16.84
N MET A 148 4.57 3.41 -15.89
CA MET A 148 4.55 4.86 -16.14
C MET A 148 5.49 5.24 -17.27
N VAL A 149 6.70 4.69 -17.29
CA VAL A 149 7.74 5.01 -18.27
C VAL A 149 7.49 4.30 -19.61
N THR A 150 7.09 3.03 -19.58
CA THR A 150 7.08 2.18 -20.78
C THR A 150 5.70 2.05 -21.45
N ILE A 151 4.61 2.03 -20.66
CA ILE A 151 3.26 1.77 -21.20
C ILE A 151 2.45 3.04 -21.33
N TYR A 152 2.49 3.91 -20.32
CA TYR A 152 1.62 5.08 -20.24
C TYR A 152 2.24 6.37 -20.82
N GLY A 153 3.53 6.34 -21.23
CA GLY A 153 4.20 7.51 -21.78
C GLY A 153 4.26 8.69 -20.81
N MET A 154 4.35 8.42 -19.49
CA MET A 154 4.31 9.44 -18.44
C MET A 154 5.68 9.97 -18.04
N SER A 155 6.75 9.58 -18.73
CA SER A 155 8.10 10.13 -18.54
C SER A 155 8.35 11.30 -19.48
N ASP A 156 8.82 12.42 -18.92
CA ASP A 156 9.18 13.60 -19.71
C ASP A 156 10.51 13.40 -20.48
N LYS A 157 11.33 12.43 -20.06
CA LYS A 157 12.61 12.11 -20.72
C LYS A 157 12.47 11.14 -21.88
N ILE A 158 11.64 10.09 -21.70
CA ILE A 158 11.37 9.09 -22.74
C ILE A 158 10.34 9.64 -23.74
N GLY A 159 9.45 10.53 -23.26
CA GLY A 159 8.36 11.08 -24.08
C GLY A 159 7.16 10.13 -24.16
N PRO A 160 6.17 10.47 -25.02
CA PRO A 160 4.92 9.73 -25.15
C PRO A 160 5.09 8.48 -26.03
N LEU A 161 6.02 7.62 -25.65
CA LEU A 161 6.27 6.32 -26.31
C LEU A 161 5.59 5.21 -25.50
N SER A 162 5.08 4.20 -26.20
CA SER A 162 4.56 2.97 -25.58
C SER A 162 5.45 1.80 -25.98
N ILE A 163 6.14 1.22 -25.01
CA ILE A 163 7.07 0.09 -25.17
C ILE A 163 6.54 -1.06 -24.31
N ASN A 164 5.69 -1.90 -24.91
CA ASN A 164 5.05 -3.01 -24.19
C ASN A 164 5.70 -4.34 -24.56
N LEU A 165 6.70 -4.74 -23.77
CA LEU A 165 7.46 -5.98 -24.01
C LEU A 165 6.63 -7.26 -23.76
N GLU A 166 5.54 -7.18 -23.02
CA GLU A 166 4.63 -8.33 -22.80
C GLU A 166 3.83 -8.64 -24.07
N LYS A 167 3.46 -7.59 -24.83
CA LYS A 167 2.73 -7.74 -26.08
C LYS A 167 3.66 -7.99 -27.28
N ASP A 168 4.84 -7.40 -27.26
CA ASP A 168 5.82 -7.52 -28.34
C ASP A 168 7.25 -7.54 -27.79
N PRO A 169 7.80 -8.74 -27.52
CA PRO A 169 9.16 -8.90 -27.02
C PRO A 169 10.26 -8.35 -27.95
N TYR A 170 9.95 -8.13 -29.24
CA TYR A 170 10.91 -7.61 -30.19
C TYR A 170 11.00 -6.09 -30.20
N GLN A 171 10.15 -5.37 -29.50
CA GLN A 171 10.18 -3.90 -29.46
C GLN A 171 11.53 -3.34 -29.01
N MET A 172 12.23 -3.99 -28.08
CA MET A 172 13.56 -3.55 -27.67
C MET A 172 14.60 -3.62 -28.79
N GLN A 173 14.46 -4.54 -29.73
CA GLN A 173 15.35 -4.60 -30.91
C GLN A 173 15.16 -3.39 -31.84
N ILE A 174 13.95 -2.83 -31.87
CA ILE A 174 13.63 -1.64 -32.68
C ILE A 174 14.21 -0.38 -32.05
N PHE A 175 14.08 -0.25 -30.71
CA PHE A 175 14.51 0.95 -29.96
C PHE A 175 15.99 0.93 -29.56
N GLY A 176 16.60 -0.25 -29.48
CA GLY A 176 18.01 -0.44 -29.16
C GLY A 176 18.36 -0.25 -27.69
N GLU A 177 19.59 -0.64 -27.35
CA GLU A 177 20.15 -0.66 -25.98
C GLU A 177 20.15 0.73 -25.29
N SER A 178 20.23 1.80 -26.06
CA SER A 178 20.22 3.17 -25.54
C SER A 178 18.91 3.49 -24.82
N ILE A 179 17.78 3.16 -25.43
CA ILE A 179 16.45 3.39 -24.84
C ILE A 179 16.23 2.51 -23.60
N GLU A 180 16.71 1.26 -23.62
CA GLU A 180 16.63 0.38 -22.45
C GLU A 180 17.36 0.98 -21.26
N ASN A 181 18.58 1.48 -21.47
CA ASN A 181 19.35 2.16 -20.43
C ASN A 181 18.65 3.43 -19.89
N GLU A 182 18.00 4.20 -20.78
CA GLU A 182 17.25 5.39 -20.38
C GLU A 182 16.00 5.03 -19.57
N ILE A 183 15.28 3.99 -19.96
CA ILE A 183 14.13 3.46 -19.19
C ILE A 183 14.59 3.06 -17.79
N GLY A 184 15.66 2.28 -17.67
CA GLY A 184 16.19 1.86 -16.36
C GLY A 184 16.58 3.04 -15.47
N LYS A 185 17.24 4.07 -16.03
CA LYS A 185 17.59 5.30 -15.31
C LYS A 185 16.35 6.07 -14.86
N GLU A 186 15.34 6.16 -15.72
CA GLU A 186 14.12 6.91 -15.42
C GLU A 186 13.26 6.21 -14.37
N VAL A 187 13.11 4.88 -14.45
CA VAL A 187 12.45 4.07 -13.41
C VAL A 187 13.15 4.28 -12.07
N LYS A 188 14.48 4.17 -12.04
CA LYS A 188 15.26 4.40 -10.82
C LYS A 188 15.06 5.82 -10.27
N ARG A 189 15.06 6.84 -11.14
CA ARG A 189 14.83 8.23 -10.75
C ARG A 189 13.47 8.41 -10.06
N LEU A 190 12.41 7.85 -10.65
CA LEU A 190 11.05 7.93 -10.08
C LEU A 190 10.98 7.29 -8.69
N ILE A 191 11.62 6.14 -8.50
CA ILE A 191 11.68 5.46 -7.19
C ILE A 191 12.50 6.28 -6.18
N ASP A 192 13.68 6.77 -6.57
CA ASP A 192 14.55 7.56 -5.69
C ASP A 192 13.84 8.86 -5.24
N GLU A 193 13.16 9.56 -6.15
CA GLU A 193 12.41 10.78 -5.84
C GLU A 193 11.20 10.50 -4.95
N ALA A 194 10.47 9.42 -5.21
CA ALA A 194 9.35 9.01 -4.37
C ALA A 194 9.83 8.64 -2.96
N TYR A 195 10.94 7.92 -2.84
CA TYR A 195 11.54 7.57 -1.55
C TYR A 195 12.00 8.81 -0.76
N ALA A 196 12.65 9.75 -1.43
CA ALA A 196 13.08 11.01 -0.81
C ALA A 196 11.89 11.84 -0.30
N LYS A 197 10.79 11.88 -1.06
CA LYS A 197 9.54 12.56 -0.62
C LYS A 197 8.90 11.85 0.56
N ALA A 198 8.83 10.52 0.57
CA ALA A 198 8.33 9.76 1.71
C ALA A 198 9.15 10.05 2.98
N GLN A 199 10.48 10.08 2.88
CA GLN A 199 11.35 10.44 4.00
C GLN A 199 11.10 11.88 4.48
N ALA A 200 10.95 12.85 3.58
CA ALA A 200 10.69 14.24 3.95
C ALA A 200 9.37 14.37 4.73
N ILE A 201 8.29 13.74 4.28
CA ILE A 201 7.00 13.72 4.98
C ILE A 201 7.14 13.09 6.37
N LEU A 202 7.86 11.97 6.50
CA LEU A 202 8.03 11.30 7.79
C LEU A 202 8.88 12.12 8.77
N ILE A 203 9.89 12.85 8.28
CA ILE A 203 10.70 13.74 9.13
C ILE A 203 9.87 14.92 9.63
N GLU A 204 9.05 15.51 8.75
CA GLU A 204 8.19 16.63 9.10
C GLU A 204 7.11 16.25 10.14
N HIS A 205 6.63 15.00 10.09
CA HIS A 205 5.57 14.50 10.96
C HIS A 205 6.02 13.37 11.88
N ILE A 206 7.28 13.44 12.34
CA ILE A 206 7.91 12.37 13.13
C ILE A 206 7.18 12.09 14.46
N ASP A 207 6.64 13.13 15.09
CA ASP A 207 5.89 12.99 16.34
C ASP A 207 4.61 12.18 16.12
N LYS A 208 3.88 12.44 15.01
CA LYS A 208 2.69 11.67 14.63
C LYS A 208 3.03 10.23 14.23
N LEU A 209 4.19 9.99 13.62
CA LEU A 209 4.68 8.65 13.33
C LEU A 209 4.90 7.85 14.63
N HIS A 210 5.52 8.47 15.65
CA HIS A 210 5.70 7.82 16.95
C HIS A 210 4.38 7.56 17.68
N GLU A 211 3.47 8.53 17.67
CA GLU A 211 2.14 8.43 18.27
C GLU A 211 1.34 7.28 17.64
N LEU A 212 1.25 7.24 16.31
CA LEU A 212 0.53 6.19 15.58
C LEU A 212 1.15 4.81 15.81
N ALA A 213 2.48 4.68 15.78
CA ALA A 213 3.17 3.43 16.03
C ALA A 213 2.93 2.93 17.47
N ALA A 214 2.91 3.83 18.47
CA ALA A 214 2.62 3.47 19.85
C ALA A 214 1.20 2.92 20.01
N VAL A 215 0.20 3.58 19.40
CA VAL A 215 -1.20 3.11 19.41
C VAL A 215 -1.33 1.76 18.70
N LEU A 216 -0.63 1.55 17.57
CA LEU A 216 -0.60 0.25 16.87
C LEU A 216 0.02 -0.86 17.72
N ILE A 217 1.08 -0.58 18.48
CA ILE A 217 1.68 -1.56 19.38
C ILE A 217 0.72 -1.96 20.50
N GLU A 218 -0.09 -1.02 21.00
CA GLU A 218 -1.05 -1.27 22.08
C GLU A 218 -2.32 -1.96 21.57
N LYS A 219 -2.97 -1.41 20.54
CA LYS A 219 -4.30 -1.84 20.08
C LYS A 219 -4.26 -2.87 18.94
N GLU A 220 -3.15 -3.00 18.22
CA GLU A 220 -2.91 -3.85 17.06
C GLU A 220 -3.71 -3.48 15.80
N VAL A 221 -4.85 -2.82 15.96
CA VAL A 221 -5.70 -2.32 14.87
C VAL A 221 -6.17 -0.90 15.21
N ILE A 222 -6.17 -0.03 14.23
CA ILE A 222 -6.68 1.35 14.32
C ILE A 222 -7.72 1.53 13.23
N SER A 223 -8.95 1.90 13.63
CA SER A 223 -10.02 2.26 12.71
C SER A 223 -9.79 3.64 12.09
N GLU A 224 -10.59 3.97 11.07
CA GLU A 224 -10.59 5.29 10.45
C GLU A 224 -10.83 6.41 11.48
N GLU A 225 -11.84 6.23 12.35
CA GLU A 225 -12.20 7.24 13.34
C GLU A 225 -11.04 7.48 14.32
N GLU A 226 -10.40 6.42 14.80
CA GLU A 226 -9.24 6.50 15.69
C GLU A 226 -8.03 7.11 15.00
N PHE A 227 -7.82 6.79 13.70
CA PHE A 227 -6.76 7.39 12.90
C PHE A 227 -6.98 8.90 12.74
N GLU A 228 -8.18 9.33 12.38
CA GLU A 228 -8.49 10.75 12.24
C GLU A 228 -8.39 11.51 13.58
N GLU A 229 -8.67 10.87 14.73
CA GLU A 229 -8.50 11.48 16.04
C GLU A 229 -7.05 11.89 16.32
N ILE A 230 -6.07 11.10 15.89
CA ILE A 230 -4.64 11.42 16.04
C ILE A 230 -4.27 12.75 15.36
N PHE A 231 -5.04 13.17 14.33
CA PHE A 231 -4.78 14.38 13.54
C PHE A 231 -5.70 15.56 13.86
N LYS A 232 -6.72 15.40 14.73
CA LYS A 232 -7.66 16.48 15.08
C LYS A 232 -7.04 17.63 15.89
N GLU A 233 -5.88 17.44 16.48
CA GLU A 233 -5.19 18.42 17.33
C GLU A 233 -4.09 19.23 16.56
N CYS A 234 -4.12 19.22 15.23
CA CYS A 234 -3.19 19.98 14.39
C CYS A 234 -3.86 21.19 13.74
#